data_334f9252e12640bad9134d8b6c59f08c
#
_entry.id   334f9252e12640bad9134d8b6c59f08c
#
_cell.length_a   1.000
_cell.length_b   1.000
_cell.length_c   1.000
_cell.angle_alpha   90.00
_cell.angle_beta   90.00
_cell.angle_gamma   90.00
#
_symmetry.space_group_name_H-M   'P 1'
#
loop_
_entity.id
_entity.type
_entity.pdbx_description
1 polymer ?
#
loop_
_entity_poly.entity_id
_entity_poly.type
_entity_poly.pdbx_seq_one_letter_code
_entity_poly.pdbx_strand_id
1 'polypeptide(L)'
;MSIALITGSCGLVGSESAQFFSRKGFEIVGIDNNARKFFFGKDGDISWIKSKLKKEIKNYKHYNTDIRNYASLLKIFKKYKKRISVIIHCAAQPSHDWAKNKPFTDFEINAAGTLNLLELTKKFCSDAPFIFMSTNKVYGDNPNNLPLVEKKMRWEINKKHRFFKGIDETMSLDNCTHSFFGTSKVYSDLVVQEYGKNVGLKTACFRAGCITGPNHSGAKLH
;
A
#
# COMPACT_ATOMS: atom_id res chain seq x y z
N MET A 1 -9.21 20.53 -12.43
CA MET A 1 -7.88 19.86 -12.31
C MET A 1 -8.13 18.49 -11.73
N SER A 2 -7.52 17.46 -12.32
CA SER A 2 -7.58 16.07 -11.85
C SER A 2 -6.84 15.90 -10.53
N ILE A 3 -7.34 15.03 -9.67
CA ILE A 3 -6.78 14.77 -8.34
C ILE A 3 -6.18 13.36 -8.30
N ALA A 4 -4.95 13.27 -7.78
CA ALA A 4 -4.41 12.01 -7.27
C ALA A 4 -4.61 11.97 -5.75
N LEU A 5 -5.45 11.03 -5.28
CA LEU A 5 -5.66 10.78 -3.87
C LEU A 5 -4.69 9.68 -3.42
N ILE A 6 -3.84 10.00 -2.44
CA ILE A 6 -2.76 9.12 -1.99
C ILE A 6 -2.89 8.89 -0.50
N THR A 7 -3.11 7.65 -0.08
CA THR A 7 -3.08 7.27 1.34
C THR A 7 -1.70 6.79 1.73
N GLY A 8 -1.28 7.03 2.98
CA GLY A 8 0.11 6.84 3.37
C GLY A 8 1.05 7.80 2.64
N SER A 9 0.54 9.01 2.35
CA SER A 9 1.20 10.00 1.47
C SER A 9 2.55 10.50 1.98
N CYS A 10 2.84 10.33 3.25
CA CYS A 10 4.13 10.70 3.85
C CYS A 10 5.05 9.47 4.05
N GLY A 11 4.64 8.27 3.65
CA GLY A 11 5.49 7.10 3.58
C GLY A 11 6.37 7.11 2.33
N LEU A 12 7.30 6.13 2.22
CA LEU A 12 8.23 6.02 1.09
C LEU A 12 7.52 6.05 -0.27
N VAL A 13 6.65 5.08 -0.53
CA VAL A 13 5.97 4.98 -1.83
C VAL A 13 4.96 6.10 -2.03
N GLY A 14 4.23 6.47 -0.97
CA GLY A 14 3.22 7.54 -1.04
C GLY A 14 3.82 8.89 -1.38
N SER A 15 4.98 9.23 -0.81
CA SER A 15 5.64 10.52 -1.07
C SER A 15 6.23 10.60 -2.49
N GLU A 16 6.83 9.51 -2.98
CA GLU A 16 7.31 9.44 -4.36
C GLU A 16 6.15 9.51 -5.37
N SER A 17 5.03 8.84 -5.06
CA SER A 17 3.82 8.94 -5.87
C SER A 17 3.28 10.38 -5.88
N ALA A 18 3.27 11.08 -4.74
CA ALA A 18 2.84 12.47 -4.66
C ALA A 18 3.66 13.38 -5.54
N GLN A 19 4.98 13.25 -5.52
CA GLN A 19 5.88 14.01 -6.39
C GLN A 19 5.69 13.65 -7.87
N PHE A 20 5.56 12.36 -8.19
CA PHE A 20 5.35 11.90 -9.57
C PHE A 20 4.07 12.47 -10.17
N PHE A 21 2.93 12.30 -9.50
CA PHE A 21 1.65 12.79 -10.01
C PHE A 21 1.56 14.33 -10.02
N SER A 22 2.22 15.01 -9.08
CA SER A 22 2.35 16.47 -9.13
C SER A 22 3.06 16.95 -10.39
N ARG A 23 4.18 16.31 -10.77
CA ARG A 23 4.88 16.60 -12.03
C ARG A 23 4.06 16.30 -13.28
N LYS A 24 3.07 15.42 -13.17
CA LYS A 24 2.08 15.12 -14.24
C LYS A 24 0.87 16.09 -14.22
N GLY A 25 0.89 17.14 -13.41
CA GLY A 25 -0.14 18.17 -13.39
C GLY A 25 -1.37 17.86 -12.52
N PHE A 26 -1.32 16.84 -11.67
CA PHE A 26 -2.40 16.53 -10.73
C PHE A 26 -2.34 17.45 -9.50
N GLU A 27 -3.50 17.81 -8.96
CA GLU A 27 -3.63 18.24 -7.57
C GLU A 27 -3.46 17.02 -6.66
N ILE A 28 -2.66 17.14 -5.60
CA ILE A 28 -2.38 16.02 -4.70
C ILE A 28 -3.22 16.13 -3.42
N VAL A 29 -4.01 15.11 -3.16
CA VAL A 29 -4.74 14.93 -1.89
C VAL A 29 -4.09 13.81 -1.12
N GLY A 30 -3.26 14.15 -0.14
CA GLY A 30 -2.56 13.21 0.73
C GLY A 30 -3.34 12.92 2.00
N ILE A 31 -3.49 11.65 2.35
CA ILE A 31 -4.07 11.16 3.60
C ILE A 31 -2.98 10.41 4.37
N ASP A 32 -2.62 10.89 5.55
CA ASP A 32 -1.62 10.26 6.41
C ASP A 32 -1.75 10.79 7.84
N ASN A 33 -1.70 9.92 8.84
CA ASN A 33 -1.80 10.26 10.25
C ASN A 33 -0.48 10.08 11.02
N ASN A 34 0.63 9.83 10.32
CA ASN A 34 1.94 9.56 10.92
C ASN A 34 1.92 8.35 11.91
N ALA A 35 1.06 7.36 11.65
CA ALA A 35 0.96 6.15 12.48
C ALA A 35 2.31 5.41 12.57
N ARG A 36 3.20 5.62 11.62
CA ARG A 36 4.55 5.05 11.63
C ARG A 36 5.35 5.49 12.88
N LYS A 37 5.18 6.75 13.34
CA LYS A 37 5.75 7.22 14.62
C LYS A 37 5.20 6.44 15.80
N PHE A 38 3.90 6.11 15.81
CA PHE A 38 3.29 5.30 16.86
C PHE A 38 3.85 3.87 16.87
N PHE A 39 4.09 3.28 15.70
CA PHE A 39 4.60 1.90 15.59
C PHE A 39 6.10 1.78 15.91
N PHE A 40 6.91 2.79 15.59
CA PHE A 40 8.37 2.68 15.59
C PHE A 40 9.09 3.80 16.37
N GLY A 41 8.36 4.64 17.11
CA GLY A 41 8.95 5.73 17.88
C GLY A 41 9.51 6.85 16.99
N LYS A 42 10.55 7.53 17.47
CA LYS A 42 11.15 8.70 16.78
C LYS A 42 11.67 8.36 15.39
N ASP A 43 12.27 7.19 15.20
CA ASP A 43 12.84 6.76 13.92
C ASP A 43 11.75 6.48 12.87
N GLY A 44 10.50 6.25 13.31
CA GLY A 44 9.34 6.13 12.46
C GLY A 44 8.70 7.47 12.09
N ASP A 45 9.11 8.60 12.66
CA ASP A 45 8.49 9.90 12.42
C ASP A 45 8.70 10.38 10.98
N ILE A 46 7.60 10.56 10.25
CA ILE A 46 7.57 11.02 8.85
C ILE A 46 7.05 12.45 8.71
N SER A 47 7.01 13.23 9.81
CA SER A 47 6.56 14.64 9.78
C SER A 47 7.43 15.52 8.89
N TRP A 48 8.72 15.20 8.77
CA TRP A 48 9.64 15.87 7.87
C TRP A 48 9.26 15.69 6.39
N ILE A 49 8.78 14.50 6.00
CA ILE A 49 8.29 14.25 4.62
C ILE A 49 7.04 15.09 4.36
N LYS A 50 6.11 15.15 5.31
CA LYS A 50 4.94 16.04 5.20
C LYS A 50 5.33 17.50 4.94
N SER A 51 6.33 17.99 5.69
CA SER A 51 6.84 19.36 5.54
C SER A 51 7.50 19.57 4.17
N LYS A 52 8.30 18.59 3.72
CA LYS A 52 8.92 18.56 2.38
C LYS A 52 7.86 18.63 1.29
N LEU A 53 6.85 17.74 1.32
CA LEU A 53 5.79 17.72 0.30
C LEU A 53 5.00 19.02 0.25
N LYS A 54 4.70 19.63 1.39
CA LYS A 54 4.02 20.94 1.45
C LYS A 54 4.86 22.07 0.86
N LYS A 55 6.19 21.99 0.99
CA LYS A 55 7.11 23.00 0.43
C LYS A 55 7.30 22.82 -1.08
N GLU A 56 7.44 21.58 -1.53
CA GLU A 56 7.81 21.25 -2.91
C GLU A 56 6.61 21.17 -3.87
N ILE A 57 5.40 20.82 -3.36
CA ILE A 57 4.22 20.62 -4.17
C ILE A 57 3.20 21.72 -3.89
N LYS A 58 3.09 22.70 -4.81
CA LYS A 58 2.19 23.86 -4.68
C LYS A 58 0.73 23.48 -4.41
N ASN A 59 0.24 22.40 -5.04
CA ASN A 59 -1.15 21.95 -4.95
C ASN A 59 -1.29 20.68 -4.07
N TYR A 60 -0.50 20.58 -2.99
CA TYR A 60 -0.59 19.50 -2.01
C TYR A 60 -1.53 19.83 -0.88
N LYS A 61 -2.58 19.03 -0.71
CA LYS A 61 -3.52 19.12 0.41
C LYS A 61 -3.40 17.91 1.30
N HIS A 62 -2.98 18.10 2.54
CA HIS A 62 -2.79 17.05 3.52
C HIS A 62 -4.00 16.92 4.45
N TYR A 63 -4.46 15.69 4.63
CA TYR A 63 -5.46 15.31 5.61
C TYR A 63 -4.83 14.39 6.66
N ASN A 64 -4.79 14.84 7.90
CA ASN A 64 -4.37 14.03 9.05
C ASN A 64 -5.56 13.12 9.43
N THR A 65 -5.67 11.98 8.75
CA THR A 65 -6.83 11.09 8.87
C THR A 65 -6.36 9.64 8.86
N ASP A 66 -6.92 8.86 9.78
CA ASP A 66 -6.76 7.41 9.82
C ASP A 66 -7.72 6.77 8.82
N ILE A 67 -7.24 5.81 8.03
CA ILE A 67 -8.07 5.12 7.02
C ILE A 67 -9.15 4.22 7.64
N ARG A 68 -9.05 3.90 8.93
CA ARG A 68 -10.10 3.24 9.70
C ARG A 68 -11.31 4.14 9.94
N ASN A 69 -11.11 5.46 9.95
CA ASN A 69 -12.18 6.42 10.21
C ASN A 69 -12.99 6.71 8.94
N TYR A 70 -13.98 5.85 8.70
CA TYR A 70 -14.88 5.97 7.55
C TYR A 70 -15.54 7.34 7.43
N ALA A 71 -16.00 7.94 8.54
CA ALA A 71 -16.68 9.23 8.53
C ALA A 71 -15.76 10.37 8.04
N SER A 72 -14.49 10.37 8.45
CA SER A 72 -13.49 11.33 7.99
C SER A 72 -13.14 11.14 6.52
N LEU A 73 -12.95 9.89 6.08
CA LEU A 73 -12.74 9.56 4.67
C LEU A 73 -13.95 9.98 3.82
N LEU A 74 -15.16 9.71 4.28
CA LEU A 74 -16.40 10.10 3.58
C LEU A 74 -16.46 11.61 3.30
N LYS A 75 -16.05 12.46 4.26
CA LYS A 75 -15.98 13.92 4.06
C LYS A 75 -15.01 14.30 2.93
N ILE A 76 -13.85 13.62 2.87
CA ILE A 76 -12.84 13.85 1.82
C ILE A 76 -13.40 13.44 0.45
N PHE A 77 -13.95 12.22 0.35
CA PHE A 77 -14.51 11.71 -0.91
C PHE A 77 -15.71 12.54 -1.39
N LYS A 78 -16.62 12.96 -0.48
CA LYS A 78 -17.73 13.86 -0.80
C LYS A 78 -17.26 15.20 -1.33
N LYS A 79 -16.15 15.74 -0.82
CA LYS A 79 -15.60 17.03 -1.25
C LYS A 79 -15.05 16.97 -2.68
N TYR A 80 -14.37 15.89 -3.04
CA TYR A 80 -13.66 15.80 -4.31
C TYR A 80 -14.40 15.00 -5.39
N LYS A 81 -15.18 14.00 -5.01
CA LYS A 81 -16.04 13.18 -5.91
C LYS A 81 -15.32 12.78 -7.20
N LYS A 82 -15.94 12.99 -8.34
CA LYS A 82 -15.42 12.65 -9.69
C LYS A 82 -14.14 13.41 -10.09
N ARG A 83 -13.69 14.41 -9.31
CA ARG A 83 -12.38 15.03 -9.53
C ARG A 83 -11.22 14.09 -9.15
N ILE A 84 -11.46 13.11 -8.29
CA ILE A 84 -10.50 12.06 -8.00
C ILE A 84 -10.36 11.21 -9.27
N SER A 85 -9.19 11.28 -9.89
CA SER A 85 -8.89 10.63 -11.17
C SER A 85 -7.96 9.43 -11.03
N VAL A 86 -7.33 9.27 -9.86
CA VAL A 86 -6.54 8.09 -9.48
C VAL A 86 -6.42 8.00 -7.96
N ILE A 87 -6.41 6.79 -7.44
CA ILE A 87 -6.18 6.51 -6.02
C ILE A 87 -4.95 5.61 -5.90
N ILE A 88 -3.97 6.03 -5.07
CA ILE A 88 -2.80 5.24 -4.73
C ILE A 88 -2.89 4.89 -3.25
N HIS A 89 -3.17 3.63 -2.96
CA HIS A 89 -3.35 3.17 -1.60
C HIS A 89 -2.06 2.55 -1.06
N CYS A 90 -1.30 3.36 -0.29
CA CYS A 90 -0.04 2.98 0.35
C CYS A 90 -0.14 2.89 1.89
N ALA A 91 -1.21 3.42 2.49
CA ALA A 91 -1.38 3.35 3.94
C ALA A 91 -1.50 1.90 4.40
N ALA A 92 -0.68 1.53 5.37
CA ALA A 92 -0.66 0.19 5.95
C ALA A 92 0.00 0.20 7.34
N GLN A 93 -0.29 -0.81 8.14
CA GLN A 93 0.54 -1.25 9.24
C GLN A 93 1.61 -2.21 8.65
N PRO A 94 2.91 -1.87 8.67
CA PRO A 94 3.92 -2.62 7.90
C PRO A 94 4.76 -3.61 8.72
N SER A 95 4.48 -3.78 10.03
CA SER A 95 5.32 -4.57 10.93
C SER A 95 4.75 -5.94 11.23
N HIS A 96 5.54 -6.99 11.00
CA HIS A 96 5.19 -8.36 11.40
C HIS A 96 5.05 -8.52 12.91
N ASP A 97 5.95 -7.89 13.70
CA ASP A 97 5.93 -7.97 15.18
C ASP A 97 4.68 -7.29 15.74
N TRP A 98 4.33 -6.12 15.19
CA TRP A 98 3.09 -5.43 15.55
C TRP A 98 1.86 -6.25 15.22
N ALA A 99 1.81 -6.86 14.03
CA ALA A 99 0.71 -7.71 13.61
C ALA A 99 0.52 -8.90 14.56
N LYS A 100 1.63 -9.54 14.97
CA LYS A 100 1.60 -10.65 15.91
C LYS A 100 1.07 -10.24 17.29
N ASN A 101 1.51 -9.10 17.80
CA ASN A 101 1.17 -8.64 19.15
C ASN A 101 -0.17 -7.88 19.21
N LYS A 102 -0.62 -7.30 18.11
CA LYS A 102 -1.83 -6.47 18.00
C LYS A 102 -2.60 -6.81 16.70
N PRO A 103 -3.11 -8.05 16.58
CA PRO A 103 -3.71 -8.52 15.32
C PRO A 103 -4.97 -7.75 14.92
N PHE A 104 -5.77 -7.29 15.87
CA PHE A 104 -6.93 -6.43 15.57
C PHE A 104 -6.51 -5.12 14.91
N THR A 105 -5.48 -4.45 15.45
CA THR A 105 -4.98 -3.20 14.88
C THR A 105 -4.45 -3.41 13.47
N ASP A 106 -3.73 -4.50 13.24
CA ASP A 106 -3.23 -4.87 11.90
C ASP A 106 -4.39 -5.10 10.92
N PHE A 107 -5.37 -5.90 11.31
CA PHE A 107 -6.56 -6.19 10.49
C PHE A 107 -7.37 -4.92 10.20
N GLU A 108 -7.64 -4.11 11.22
CA GLU A 108 -8.41 -2.88 11.05
C GLU A 108 -7.74 -1.90 10.07
N ILE A 109 -6.42 -1.75 10.14
CA ILE A 109 -5.71 -0.85 9.24
C ILE A 109 -5.61 -1.46 7.85
N ASN A 110 -5.06 -2.67 7.73
CA ASN A 110 -4.77 -3.25 6.43
C ASN A 110 -6.04 -3.72 5.71
N ALA A 111 -6.91 -4.45 6.37
CA ALA A 111 -8.10 -5.05 5.76
C ALA A 111 -9.29 -4.08 5.76
N ALA A 112 -9.78 -3.68 6.93
CA ALA A 112 -10.96 -2.82 7.02
C ALA A 112 -10.71 -1.43 6.40
N GLY A 113 -9.52 -0.85 6.61
CA GLY A 113 -9.15 0.43 6.00
C GLY A 113 -9.13 0.38 4.47
N THR A 114 -8.66 -0.73 3.88
CA THR A 114 -8.72 -0.94 2.42
C THR A 114 -10.16 -1.03 1.94
N LEU A 115 -11.02 -1.77 2.64
CA LEU A 115 -12.43 -1.90 2.29
C LEU A 115 -13.16 -0.55 2.36
N ASN A 116 -12.88 0.27 3.37
CA ASN A 116 -13.42 1.63 3.48
C ASN A 116 -13.13 2.46 2.22
N LEU A 117 -11.89 2.40 1.73
CA LEU A 117 -11.48 3.15 0.54
C LEU A 117 -12.14 2.62 -0.73
N LEU A 118 -12.27 1.30 -0.88
CA LEU A 118 -12.93 0.67 -2.02
C LEU A 118 -14.41 1.06 -2.10
N GLU A 119 -15.14 0.99 -0.98
CA GLU A 119 -16.56 1.40 -0.92
C GLU A 119 -16.74 2.88 -1.25
N LEU A 120 -15.84 3.74 -0.76
CA LEU A 120 -15.89 5.17 -1.09
C LEU A 120 -15.51 5.44 -2.55
N THR A 121 -14.57 4.69 -3.11
CA THR A 121 -14.21 4.76 -4.54
C THR A 121 -15.39 4.41 -5.42
N LYS A 122 -16.02 3.25 -5.16
CA LYS A 122 -17.23 2.80 -5.85
C LYS A 122 -18.33 3.85 -5.83
N LYS A 123 -18.54 4.49 -4.68
CA LYS A 123 -19.63 5.44 -4.48
C LYS A 123 -19.38 6.82 -5.11
N PHE A 124 -18.15 7.32 -5.14
CA PHE A 124 -17.87 8.72 -5.48
C PHE A 124 -17.01 8.93 -6.72
N CYS A 125 -16.20 7.95 -7.11
CA CYS A 125 -15.23 8.08 -8.21
C CYS A 125 -14.92 6.72 -8.87
N SER A 126 -15.95 5.97 -9.24
CA SER A 126 -15.85 4.62 -9.79
C SER A 126 -14.96 4.51 -11.04
N ASP A 127 -14.80 5.60 -11.79
CA ASP A 127 -13.94 5.63 -12.97
C ASP A 127 -12.45 5.77 -12.64
N ALA A 128 -12.10 6.16 -11.40
CA ALA A 128 -10.73 6.36 -10.97
C ALA A 128 -10.03 5.01 -10.76
N PRO A 129 -8.88 4.75 -11.41
CA PRO A 129 -8.06 3.59 -11.08
C PRO A 129 -7.68 3.57 -9.60
N PHE A 130 -7.85 2.41 -8.97
CA PHE A 130 -7.47 2.12 -7.59
C PHE A 130 -6.22 1.24 -7.59
N ILE A 131 -5.08 1.81 -7.26
CA ILE A 131 -3.79 1.13 -7.24
C ILE A 131 -3.44 0.80 -5.79
N PHE A 132 -3.37 -0.49 -5.49
CA PHE A 132 -3.06 -1.00 -4.16
C PHE A 132 -1.60 -1.45 -4.05
N MET A 133 -0.88 -0.91 -3.07
CA MET A 133 0.45 -1.37 -2.73
C MET A 133 0.35 -2.62 -1.86
N SER A 134 0.30 -3.76 -2.55
CA SER A 134 0.34 -5.09 -1.94
C SER A 134 1.78 -5.48 -1.56
N THR A 135 2.04 -6.73 -1.30
CA THR A 135 3.35 -7.24 -0.88
C THR A 135 3.58 -8.65 -1.41
N ASN A 136 4.84 -9.04 -1.57
CA ASN A 136 5.23 -10.43 -1.83
C ASN A 136 4.84 -11.37 -0.68
N LYS A 137 4.54 -10.85 0.52
CA LYS A 137 4.12 -11.67 1.69
C LYS A 137 2.76 -12.34 1.49
N VAL A 138 2.01 -11.93 0.46
CA VAL A 138 0.79 -12.66 0.07
C VAL A 138 1.05 -14.09 -0.40
N TYR A 139 2.27 -14.38 -0.84
CA TYR A 139 2.69 -15.75 -1.20
C TYR A 139 3.14 -16.58 0.02
N GLY A 140 3.11 -16.01 1.23
CA GLY A 140 3.55 -16.68 2.45
C GLY A 140 4.98 -17.16 2.37
N ASP A 141 5.22 -18.39 2.82
CA ASP A 141 6.50 -19.09 2.74
C ASP A 141 6.63 -20.02 1.52
N ASN A 142 5.64 -20.05 0.62
CA ASN A 142 5.72 -20.82 -0.64
C ASN A 142 7.01 -20.57 -1.45
N PRO A 143 7.52 -19.32 -1.56
CA PRO A 143 8.80 -19.09 -2.24
C PRO A 143 10.00 -19.85 -1.65
N ASN A 144 9.97 -20.16 -0.35
CA ASN A 144 11.05 -20.89 0.33
C ASN A 144 11.08 -22.37 -0.04
N ASN A 145 9.96 -22.90 -0.56
CA ASN A 145 9.83 -24.31 -0.96
C ASN A 145 10.24 -24.53 -2.43
N LEU A 146 10.71 -23.48 -3.12
CA LEU A 146 11.20 -23.61 -4.49
C LEU A 146 12.56 -24.33 -4.51
N PRO A 147 12.89 -25.05 -5.61
CA PRO A 147 14.18 -25.72 -5.77
C PRO A 147 15.29 -24.69 -6.01
N LEU A 148 15.86 -24.20 -4.92
CA LEU A 148 16.92 -23.21 -4.94
C LEU A 148 18.28 -23.85 -5.18
N VAL A 149 19.13 -23.18 -5.95
CA VAL A 149 20.51 -23.54 -6.21
C VAL A 149 21.42 -22.44 -5.69
N GLU A 150 22.35 -22.77 -4.81
CA GLU A 150 23.34 -21.83 -4.30
C GLU A 150 24.33 -21.46 -5.38
N LYS A 151 24.57 -20.16 -5.56
CA LYS A 151 25.58 -19.55 -6.41
C LYS A 151 26.56 -18.77 -5.56
N LYS A 152 27.67 -18.37 -6.13
CA LYS A 152 28.75 -17.65 -5.43
C LYS A 152 28.26 -16.45 -4.61
N MET A 153 27.26 -15.72 -5.10
CA MET A 153 26.79 -14.46 -4.49
C MET A 153 25.29 -14.44 -4.17
N ARG A 154 24.52 -15.46 -4.52
CA ARG A 154 23.07 -15.49 -4.37
C ARG A 154 22.48 -16.87 -4.50
N TRP A 155 21.25 -17.04 -4.04
CA TRP A 155 20.39 -18.15 -4.36
C TRP A 155 19.64 -17.88 -5.67
N GLU A 156 19.51 -18.88 -6.53
CA GLU A 156 18.72 -18.85 -7.75
C GLU A 156 17.74 -20.00 -7.78
N ILE A 157 16.56 -19.79 -8.38
CA ILE A 157 15.63 -20.89 -8.67
C ILE A 157 16.24 -21.76 -9.76
N ASN A 158 16.10 -23.08 -9.61
CA ASN A 158 16.59 -24.04 -10.61
C ASN A 158 16.08 -23.68 -12.00
N LYS A 159 16.97 -23.70 -13.01
CA LYS A 159 16.67 -23.30 -14.41
C LYS A 159 15.53 -24.11 -15.05
N LYS A 160 15.28 -25.31 -14.58
CA LYS A 160 14.19 -26.18 -15.09
C LYS A 160 12.83 -25.85 -14.46
N HIS A 161 12.79 -25.04 -13.41
CA HIS A 161 11.56 -24.69 -12.72
C HIS A 161 10.81 -23.57 -13.45
N ARG A 162 9.46 -23.60 -13.46
CA ARG A 162 8.63 -22.61 -14.15
C ARG A 162 8.87 -21.17 -13.67
N PHE A 163 9.22 -20.99 -12.40
CA PHE A 163 9.53 -19.69 -11.81
C PHE A 163 11.01 -19.26 -11.93
N PHE A 164 11.80 -19.93 -12.77
CA PHE A 164 13.23 -19.57 -12.93
C PHE A 164 13.46 -18.10 -13.28
N LYS A 165 12.58 -17.51 -14.08
CA LYS A 165 12.65 -16.07 -14.48
C LYS A 165 12.06 -15.11 -13.44
N GLY A 166 11.51 -15.62 -12.36
CA GLY A 166 10.83 -14.87 -11.31
C GLY A 166 9.49 -15.49 -10.94
N ILE A 167 9.02 -15.12 -9.76
CA ILE A 167 7.69 -15.52 -9.26
C ILE A 167 6.67 -14.55 -9.84
N ASP A 168 5.66 -15.09 -10.49
CA ASP A 168 4.52 -14.35 -11.02
C ASP A 168 3.24 -14.61 -10.21
N GLU A 169 2.12 -14.04 -10.66
CA GLU A 169 0.83 -14.09 -9.98
C GLU A 169 0.16 -15.47 -10.01
N THR A 170 0.75 -16.47 -10.71
CA THR A 170 0.26 -17.86 -10.75
C THR A 170 0.73 -18.68 -9.55
N MET A 171 1.63 -18.15 -8.71
CA MET A 171 2.02 -18.80 -7.48
C MET A 171 0.84 -18.86 -6.52
N SER A 172 0.58 -20.05 -5.95
CA SER A 172 -0.51 -20.25 -4.99
C SER A 172 -0.34 -19.38 -3.74
N LEU A 173 -1.47 -18.94 -3.20
CA LEU A 173 -1.57 -18.31 -1.89
C LEU A 173 -1.97 -19.32 -0.80
N ASP A 174 -2.27 -20.57 -1.18
CA ASP A 174 -2.76 -21.60 -0.28
C ASP A 174 -1.63 -22.52 0.22
N ASN A 175 -1.92 -23.25 1.27
CA ASN A 175 -1.02 -24.27 1.85
C ASN A 175 0.33 -23.71 2.28
N CYS A 176 0.35 -22.51 2.87
CA CYS A 176 1.55 -21.84 3.32
C CYS A 176 1.28 -20.95 4.56
N THR A 177 2.35 -20.54 5.23
CA THR A 177 2.28 -19.67 6.41
C THR A 177 2.49 -18.21 6.00
N HIS A 178 1.47 -17.35 6.21
CA HIS A 178 1.51 -15.94 5.80
C HIS A 178 2.01 -14.98 6.88
N SER A 179 2.07 -15.34 8.15
CA SER A 179 2.07 -14.44 9.29
C SER A 179 0.77 -13.61 9.40
N PHE A 180 0.50 -12.99 10.56
CA PHE A 180 -0.69 -12.12 10.73
C PHE A 180 -0.69 -10.94 9.76
N PHE A 181 0.47 -10.27 9.59
CA PHE A 181 0.64 -9.20 8.60
C PHE A 181 0.36 -9.69 7.18
N GLY A 182 0.95 -10.82 6.79
CA GLY A 182 0.71 -11.41 5.47
C GLY A 182 -0.76 -11.71 5.24
N THR A 183 -1.45 -12.29 6.23
CA THR A 183 -2.88 -12.63 6.14
C THR A 183 -3.76 -11.39 5.93
N SER A 184 -3.54 -10.31 6.68
CA SER A 184 -4.30 -9.08 6.48
C SER A 184 -4.05 -8.45 5.11
N LYS A 185 -2.84 -8.57 4.59
CA LYS A 185 -2.49 -8.12 3.22
C LYS A 185 -3.05 -9.04 2.14
N VAL A 186 -3.15 -10.36 2.36
CA VAL A 186 -3.85 -11.30 1.46
C VAL A 186 -5.32 -10.91 1.33
N TYR A 187 -6.01 -10.68 2.45
CA TYR A 187 -7.39 -10.19 2.40
C TYR A 187 -7.50 -8.93 1.54
N SER A 188 -6.63 -7.94 1.79
CA SER A 188 -6.66 -6.66 1.07
C SER A 188 -6.39 -6.83 -0.43
N ASP A 189 -5.44 -7.68 -0.80
CA ASP A 189 -5.09 -8.00 -2.19
C ASP A 189 -6.27 -8.65 -2.91
N LEU A 190 -6.87 -9.66 -2.29
CA LEU A 190 -8.02 -10.37 -2.86
C LEU A 190 -9.26 -9.47 -2.96
N VAL A 191 -9.59 -8.70 -1.93
CA VAL A 191 -10.76 -7.81 -1.99
C VAL A 191 -10.61 -6.72 -3.05
N VAL A 192 -9.40 -6.18 -3.26
CA VAL A 192 -9.14 -5.23 -4.35
C VAL A 192 -9.37 -5.88 -5.72
N GLN A 193 -8.92 -7.13 -5.91
CA GLN A 193 -9.19 -7.89 -7.13
C GLN A 193 -10.68 -8.14 -7.33
N GLU A 194 -11.42 -8.50 -6.26
CA GLU A 194 -12.87 -8.73 -6.32
C GLU A 194 -13.63 -7.47 -6.72
N TYR A 195 -13.23 -6.31 -6.21
CA TYR A 195 -13.80 -5.03 -6.66
C TYR A 195 -13.52 -4.74 -8.14
N GLY A 196 -12.40 -5.21 -8.66
CA GLY A 196 -12.12 -5.15 -10.09
C GLY A 196 -13.00 -6.09 -10.90
N LYS A 197 -13.05 -7.35 -10.52
CA LYS A 197 -13.72 -8.43 -11.29
C LYS A 197 -15.25 -8.38 -11.17
N ASN A 198 -15.79 -8.20 -9.96
CA ASN A 198 -17.21 -8.35 -9.67
C ASN A 198 -17.96 -7.02 -9.53
N VAL A 199 -17.25 -5.91 -9.23
CA VAL A 199 -17.86 -4.58 -9.07
C VAL A 199 -17.55 -3.67 -10.28
N GLY A 200 -16.53 -4.00 -11.06
CA GLY A 200 -16.14 -3.25 -12.26
C GLY A 200 -15.29 -2.01 -11.98
N LEU A 201 -14.67 -1.89 -10.80
CA LEU A 201 -13.67 -0.85 -10.57
C LEU A 201 -12.39 -1.16 -11.37
N LYS A 202 -11.67 -0.12 -11.76
CA LYS A 202 -10.34 -0.26 -12.38
C LYS A 202 -9.30 -0.47 -11.28
N THR A 203 -8.97 -1.72 -10.95
CA THR A 203 -8.05 -2.04 -9.85
C THR A 203 -6.74 -2.63 -10.33
N ALA A 204 -5.66 -2.37 -9.57
CA ALA A 204 -4.37 -3.03 -9.74
C ALA A 204 -3.74 -3.29 -8.37
N CYS A 205 -3.11 -4.47 -8.19
CA CYS A 205 -2.33 -4.84 -7.02
C CYS A 205 -0.85 -4.95 -7.40
N PHE A 206 0.03 -4.20 -6.71
CA PHE A 206 1.47 -4.34 -6.85
C PHE A 206 2.04 -5.14 -5.69
N ARG A 207 2.38 -6.40 -5.92
CA ARG A 207 2.96 -7.32 -4.93
C ARG A 207 4.47 -7.08 -4.81
N ALA A 208 4.82 -5.93 -4.24
CA ALA A 208 6.21 -5.50 -4.13
C ALA A 208 7.01 -6.34 -3.11
N GLY A 209 8.30 -6.47 -3.37
CA GLY A 209 9.30 -6.98 -2.42
C GLY A 209 9.77 -5.88 -1.46
N CYS A 210 11.05 -5.94 -1.06
CA CYS A 210 11.66 -4.89 -0.24
C CYS A 210 11.90 -3.63 -1.08
N ILE A 211 11.15 -2.56 -0.76
CA ILE A 211 11.27 -1.27 -1.43
C ILE A 211 12.11 -0.35 -0.57
N THR A 212 13.13 0.27 -1.15
CA THR A 212 13.98 1.30 -0.53
C THR A 212 14.00 2.57 -1.37
N GLY A 213 14.39 3.67 -0.78
CA GLY A 213 14.50 4.95 -1.49
C GLY A 213 14.78 6.14 -0.59
N PRO A 214 14.95 7.35 -1.17
CA PRO A 214 15.41 8.55 -0.44
C PRO A 214 14.51 8.99 0.71
N ASN A 215 13.21 8.73 0.63
CA ASN A 215 12.23 9.11 1.65
C ASN A 215 11.95 7.97 2.63
N HIS A 216 12.85 6.99 2.75
CA HIS A 216 12.70 5.94 3.75
C HIS A 216 12.91 6.51 5.15
N SER A 217 12.05 6.16 6.12
CA SER A 217 12.28 6.52 7.52
C SER A 217 13.41 5.67 8.11
N GLY A 218 14.03 6.13 9.20
CA GLY A 218 15.11 5.41 9.88
C GLY A 218 14.68 4.07 10.51
N ALA A 219 13.38 3.85 10.68
CA ALA A 219 12.87 2.61 11.25
C ALA A 219 12.71 1.51 10.19
N LYS A 220 13.08 0.28 10.55
CA LYS A 220 12.92 -0.90 9.69
C LYS A 220 13.57 -0.74 8.30
N LEU A 221 14.84 -0.38 8.30
CA LEU A 221 15.72 -0.62 7.15
C LEU A 221 15.96 -2.13 7.07
N HIS A 222 15.62 -2.72 5.96
CA HIS A 222 15.83 -4.15 5.70
C HIS A 222 17.25 -4.41 5.24
#